data_e15ab69b89266765694a24b44f8b182a
#
_entry.id   e15ab69b89266765694a24b44f8b182a
#
_cell.length_a   1.000
_cell.length_b   1.000
_cell.length_c   1.000
_cell.angle_alpha   90.00
_cell.angle_beta   90.00
_cell.angle_gamma   90.00
#
_symmetry.space_group_name_H-M   'P 1'
#
loop_
_entity.id
_entity.type
_entity.pdbx_description
1 polymer ?
#
loop_
_entity_poly.entity_id
_entity_poly.type
_entity_poly.pdbx_seq_one_letter_code
_entity_poly.pdbx_strand_id
1 'polypeptide(L)'
;MEEKNLKEIEAKMEKTLSSLKVDMNKVRTGRASLALFDDIRIDYYGTPTPLNQVATLAVPEPRLITIQPWDTSITGEIEKAILKSEIGVTPASDGKIIRIPIPRLTEERRKELVKVVKKMAEGAKVALRNIRREANEQLKGQEKNKTISQDQLHQWMDKVQTATDKYIEKVDSTLTAKEKEILEI
;
A
#
# COMPACT_ATOMS: atom_id res chain seq x y z
N MET A 1 -18.37 -24.33 -15.53
CA MET A 1 -17.22 -23.69 -14.82
C MET A 1 -17.32 -24.11 -13.38
N GLU A 2 -16.27 -24.70 -12.85
CA GLU A 2 -16.28 -25.14 -11.45
C GLU A 2 -16.03 -23.95 -10.51
N GLU A 3 -16.45 -24.05 -9.24
CA GLU A 3 -16.12 -23.07 -8.18
C GLU A 3 -14.62 -22.67 -8.16
N LYS A 4 -13.75 -23.56 -8.63
CA LYS A 4 -12.33 -23.33 -8.77
C LYS A 4 -12.01 -22.13 -9.66
N ASN A 5 -12.70 -21.96 -10.78
CA ASN A 5 -12.46 -20.86 -11.73
C ASN A 5 -12.93 -19.50 -11.16
N LEU A 6 -14.03 -19.47 -10.37
CA LEU A 6 -14.45 -18.25 -9.69
C LEU A 6 -13.42 -17.84 -8.64
N LYS A 7 -12.88 -18.78 -7.88
CA LYS A 7 -11.80 -18.52 -6.91
C LYS A 7 -10.53 -17.99 -7.58
N GLU A 8 -10.19 -18.48 -8.76
CA GLU A 8 -9.05 -17.97 -9.54
C GLU A 8 -9.27 -16.52 -10.01
N ILE A 9 -10.49 -16.18 -10.43
CA ILE A 9 -10.88 -14.81 -10.80
C ILE A 9 -10.80 -13.90 -9.57
N GLU A 10 -11.38 -14.31 -8.45
CA GLU A 10 -11.32 -13.56 -7.18
C GLU A 10 -9.87 -13.39 -6.69
N ALA A 11 -9.01 -14.40 -6.83
CA ALA A 11 -7.59 -14.30 -6.50
C ALA A 11 -6.86 -13.24 -7.36
N LYS A 12 -7.17 -13.14 -8.66
CA LYS A 12 -6.64 -12.07 -9.53
C LYS A 12 -7.11 -10.68 -9.08
N MET A 13 -8.39 -10.57 -8.71
CA MET A 13 -8.96 -9.32 -8.21
C MET A 13 -8.34 -8.92 -6.86
N GLU A 14 -8.15 -9.87 -5.94
CA GLU A 14 -7.49 -9.64 -4.66
C GLU A 14 -6.03 -9.19 -4.84
N LYS A 15 -5.31 -9.79 -5.78
CA LYS A 15 -3.94 -9.37 -6.13
C LYS A 15 -3.91 -7.92 -6.61
N THR A 16 -4.88 -7.52 -7.44
CA THR A 16 -5.02 -6.13 -7.91
C THR A 16 -5.26 -5.16 -6.76
N LEU A 17 -6.15 -5.52 -5.82
CA LEU A 17 -6.43 -4.71 -4.63
C LEU A 17 -5.20 -4.62 -3.71
N SER A 18 -4.50 -5.73 -3.52
CA SER A 18 -3.28 -5.77 -2.70
C SER A 18 -2.17 -4.90 -3.30
N SER A 19 -1.98 -4.96 -4.62
CA SER A 19 -1.03 -4.09 -5.33
C SER A 19 -1.39 -2.61 -5.14
N LEU A 20 -2.66 -2.24 -5.29
CA LEU A 20 -3.13 -0.87 -5.05
C LEU A 20 -2.81 -0.41 -3.62
N LYS A 21 -3.06 -1.24 -2.61
CA LYS A 21 -2.76 -0.91 -1.21
C LYS A 21 -1.26 -0.67 -0.99
N VAL A 22 -0.41 -1.52 -1.57
CA VAL A 22 1.05 -1.34 -1.51
C VAL A 22 1.47 -0.03 -2.16
N ASP A 23 0.94 0.29 -3.35
CA ASP A 23 1.29 1.52 -4.06
C ASP A 23 0.76 2.77 -3.34
N MET A 24 -0.45 2.72 -2.78
CA MET A 24 -0.97 3.81 -1.94
C MET A 24 -0.16 4.03 -0.65
N ASN A 25 0.40 2.96 -0.06
CA ASN A 25 1.24 3.09 1.12
C ASN A 25 2.58 3.77 0.83
N LYS A 26 3.08 3.68 -0.41
CA LYS A 26 4.29 4.42 -0.85
C LYS A 26 4.06 5.92 -1.01
N VAL A 27 2.80 6.35 -1.12
CA VAL A 27 2.47 7.79 -1.21
C VAL A 27 2.71 8.43 0.16
N ARG A 28 3.69 9.32 0.22
CA ARG A 28 4.08 10.05 1.44
C ARG A 28 3.00 11.08 1.78
N THR A 29 2.20 10.81 2.80
CA THR A 29 1.05 11.63 3.20
C THR A 29 1.38 12.70 4.24
N GLY A 30 2.66 12.84 4.62
CA GLY A 30 3.08 13.72 5.72
C GLY A 30 2.78 13.14 7.12
N ARG A 31 2.32 11.88 7.19
CA ARG A 31 2.20 11.13 8.43
C ARG A 31 3.49 10.37 8.75
N ALA A 32 3.81 10.32 10.03
CA ALA A 32 4.87 9.46 10.54
C ALA A 32 4.48 7.98 10.31
N SER A 33 5.32 7.25 9.59
CA SER A 33 5.17 5.82 9.34
C SER A 33 6.49 5.12 9.57
N LEU A 34 6.49 4.04 10.34
CA LEU A 34 7.70 3.24 10.59
C LEU A 34 8.20 2.55 9.32
N ALA A 35 7.32 2.27 8.37
CA ALA A 35 7.67 1.70 7.07
C ALA A 35 8.67 2.55 6.26
N LEU A 36 8.83 3.84 6.59
CA LEU A 36 9.86 4.69 5.98
C LEU A 36 11.29 4.23 6.31
N PHE A 37 11.45 3.44 7.37
CA PHE A 37 12.75 3.01 7.89
C PHE A 37 13.04 1.53 7.64
N ASP A 38 12.15 0.78 6.99
CA ASP A 38 12.31 -0.66 6.75
C ASP A 38 13.55 -1.00 5.91
N ASP A 39 13.91 -0.11 4.99
CA ASP A 39 15.07 -0.27 4.11
C ASP A 39 16.37 0.30 4.70
N ILE A 40 16.31 0.97 5.86
CA ILE A 40 17.48 1.54 6.50
C ILE A 40 18.28 0.44 7.18
N ARG A 41 19.55 0.35 6.78
CA ARG A 41 20.54 -0.50 7.39
C ARG A 41 21.65 0.34 7.98
N ILE A 42 22.08 -0.05 9.15
CA ILE A 42 23.21 0.58 9.85
C ILE A 42 24.34 -0.41 9.97
N ASP A 43 25.57 0.10 10.01
CA ASP A 43 26.71 -0.73 10.32
C ASP A 43 26.74 -0.99 11.83
N TYR A 44 26.39 -2.21 12.22
CA TYR A 44 26.46 -2.66 13.60
C TYR A 44 27.60 -3.65 13.74
N TYR A 45 28.72 -3.16 14.30
CA TYR A 45 29.98 -3.92 14.46
C TYR A 45 30.44 -4.60 13.16
N GLY A 46 30.45 -3.86 12.04
CA GLY A 46 30.88 -4.36 10.73
C GLY A 46 29.83 -5.18 9.96
N THR A 47 28.59 -5.27 10.49
CA THR A 47 27.50 -6.02 9.85
C THR A 47 26.35 -5.10 9.51
N PRO A 48 25.92 -4.99 8.23
CA PRO A 48 24.72 -4.22 7.83
C PRO A 48 23.46 -4.81 8.46
N THR A 49 22.93 -4.16 9.49
CA THR A 49 21.80 -4.62 10.29
C THR A 49 20.58 -3.71 10.08
N PRO A 50 19.37 -4.24 9.89
CA PRO A 50 18.15 -3.44 9.81
C PRO A 50 17.95 -2.62 11.09
N LEU A 51 17.48 -1.38 10.94
CA LEU A 51 17.29 -0.45 12.05
C LEU A 51 16.38 -1.00 13.17
N ASN A 52 15.33 -1.74 12.80
CA ASN A 52 14.39 -2.34 13.74
C ASN A 52 14.97 -3.49 14.58
N GLN A 53 16.19 -3.95 14.26
CA GLN A 53 16.91 -5.00 15.02
C GLN A 53 17.91 -4.43 16.03
N VAL A 54 18.09 -3.13 16.07
CA VAL A 54 19.07 -2.46 16.94
C VAL A 54 18.51 -1.27 17.70
N ALA A 55 17.25 -0.91 17.39
CA ALA A 55 16.56 0.20 18.03
C ALA A 55 15.05 -0.07 18.13
N THR A 56 14.43 0.55 19.13
CA THR A 56 12.97 0.60 19.24
C THR A 56 12.45 1.82 18.49
N LEU A 57 11.55 1.60 17.52
CA LEU A 57 10.90 2.66 16.76
C LEU A 57 9.48 2.86 17.27
N ALA A 58 9.06 4.12 17.46
CA ALA A 58 7.73 4.47 17.88
C ALA A 58 7.21 5.72 17.18
N VAL A 59 5.89 5.86 17.09
CA VAL A 59 5.20 7.05 16.58
C VAL A 59 4.35 7.62 17.73
N PRO A 60 4.95 8.42 18.63
CA PRO A 60 4.21 9.00 19.77
C PRO A 60 3.19 10.04 19.32
N GLU A 61 3.42 10.69 18.18
CA GLU A 61 2.53 11.71 17.60
C GLU A 61 2.39 11.50 16.08
N PRO A 62 1.31 11.97 15.47
CA PRO A 62 1.05 11.74 14.04
C PRO A 62 2.16 12.19 13.09
N ARG A 63 3.07 13.07 13.55
CA ARG A 63 4.18 13.62 12.76
C ARG A 63 5.52 13.58 13.47
N LEU A 64 5.65 12.71 14.45
CA LEU A 64 6.90 12.52 15.18
C LEU A 64 7.24 11.03 15.21
N ILE A 65 8.43 10.70 14.76
CA ILE A 65 9.00 9.36 14.93
C ILE A 65 10.10 9.47 15.97
N THR A 66 10.13 8.54 16.89
CA THR A 66 11.20 8.38 17.86
C THR A 66 11.90 7.06 17.61
N ILE A 67 13.23 7.11 17.64
CA ILE A 67 14.10 5.94 17.51
C ILE A 67 14.96 5.92 18.77
N GLN A 68 14.83 4.85 19.53
CA GLN A 68 15.60 4.62 20.74
C GLN A 68 16.55 3.45 20.51
N PRO A 69 17.86 3.72 20.26
CA PRO A 69 18.87 2.67 20.14
C PRO A 69 18.95 1.85 21.43
N TRP A 70 19.15 0.56 21.30
CA TRP A 70 19.44 -0.30 22.46
C TRP A 70 20.86 -0.09 22.99
N ASP A 71 21.76 0.30 22.09
CA ASP A 71 23.11 0.73 22.40
C ASP A 71 23.28 2.19 21.98
N THR A 72 23.53 3.06 22.94
CA THR A 72 23.70 4.50 22.69
C THR A 72 24.96 4.82 21.86
N SER A 73 25.94 3.92 21.79
CA SER A 73 27.15 4.11 20.98
C SER A 73 26.89 4.21 19.49
N ILE A 74 25.79 3.59 19.00
CA ILE A 74 25.42 3.59 17.57
C ILE A 74 24.49 4.75 17.18
N THR A 75 24.14 5.64 18.11
CA THR A 75 23.24 6.77 17.83
C THR A 75 23.70 7.60 16.63
N GLY A 76 25.01 7.94 16.59
CA GLY A 76 25.59 8.70 15.48
C GLY A 76 25.58 7.96 14.13
N GLU A 77 25.71 6.65 14.14
CA GLU A 77 25.63 5.85 12.90
C GLU A 77 24.18 5.78 12.38
N ILE A 78 23.20 5.69 13.29
CA ILE A 78 21.77 5.77 12.92
C ILE A 78 21.44 7.14 12.31
N GLU A 79 21.89 8.24 12.93
CA GLU A 79 21.69 9.59 12.39
C GLU A 79 22.30 9.75 10.98
N LYS A 80 23.53 9.29 10.79
CA LYS A 80 24.19 9.32 9.49
C LYS A 80 23.45 8.48 8.44
N ALA A 81 22.98 7.29 8.81
CA ALA A 81 22.22 6.43 7.91
C ALA A 81 20.91 7.08 7.47
N ILE A 82 20.20 7.75 8.40
CA ILE A 82 18.96 8.48 8.11
C ILE A 82 19.22 9.68 7.21
N LEU A 83 20.27 10.47 7.48
CA LEU A 83 20.64 11.63 6.65
C LEU A 83 21.08 11.22 5.24
N LYS A 84 21.71 10.07 5.07
CA LYS A 84 22.10 9.53 3.76
C LYS A 84 20.93 8.91 3.00
N SER A 85 19.84 8.58 3.69
CA SER A 85 18.66 7.98 3.07
C SER A 85 17.90 9.01 2.24
N GLU A 86 17.17 8.52 1.23
CA GLU A 86 16.30 9.36 0.39
C GLU A 86 14.98 9.79 1.10
N ILE A 87 14.87 9.53 2.41
CA ILE A 87 13.67 9.90 3.18
C ILE A 87 13.53 11.42 3.28
N GLY A 88 14.66 12.16 3.27
CA GLY A 88 14.66 13.63 3.28
C GLY A 88 14.16 14.23 4.61
N VAL A 89 14.42 13.57 5.73
CA VAL A 89 14.10 14.05 7.08
C VAL A 89 15.37 14.36 7.85
N THR A 90 15.29 15.30 8.78
CA THR A 90 16.42 15.68 9.63
C THR A 90 16.23 15.11 11.03
N PRO A 91 17.06 14.15 11.45
CA PRO A 91 17.01 13.64 12.81
C PRO A 91 17.55 14.67 13.82
N ALA A 92 16.96 14.72 15.00
CA ALA A 92 17.44 15.47 16.14
C ALA A 92 17.62 14.51 17.34
N SER A 93 18.81 14.45 17.91
CA SER A 93 19.12 13.53 19.01
C SER A 93 19.48 14.26 20.29
N ASP A 94 19.10 13.67 21.41
CA ASP A 94 19.56 14.06 22.75
C ASP A 94 20.62 13.08 23.32
N GLY A 95 21.18 12.24 22.47
CA GLY A 95 22.16 11.21 22.83
C GLY A 95 21.54 9.86 23.26
N LYS A 96 20.26 9.82 23.55
CA LYS A 96 19.53 8.59 23.93
C LYS A 96 18.38 8.28 22.99
N ILE A 97 17.70 9.31 22.51
CA ILE A 97 16.52 9.20 21.65
C ILE A 97 16.71 10.11 20.46
N ILE A 98 16.54 9.56 19.28
CA ILE A 98 16.53 10.31 18.01
C ILE A 98 15.07 10.66 17.72
N ARG A 99 14.80 11.95 17.54
CA ARG A 99 13.48 12.48 17.18
C ARG A 99 13.49 12.93 15.73
N ILE A 100 12.50 12.48 14.97
CA ILE A 100 12.39 12.78 13.55
C ILE A 100 11.03 13.47 13.32
N PRO A 101 11.01 14.81 13.24
CA PRO A 101 9.81 15.53 12.89
C PRO A 101 9.52 15.37 11.40
N ILE A 102 8.28 15.01 11.07
CA ILE A 102 7.81 14.93 9.69
C ILE A 102 7.20 16.28 9.31
N PRO A 103 7.71 16.97 8.27
CA PRO A 103 7.21 18.29 7.88
C PRO A 103 5.77 18.22 7.39
N ARG A 104 5.01 19.31 7.59
CA ARG A 104 3.65 19.45 7.08
C ARG A 104 3.65 19.55 5.57
N LEU A 105 2.70 18.90 4.94
CA LEU A 105 2.42 19.13 3.53
C LEU A 105 1.68 20.46 3.36
N THR A 106 2.01 21.19 2.29
CA THR A 106 1.21 22.35 1.88
C THR A 106 -0.16 21.91 1.35
N GLU A 107 -1.14 22.82 1.32
CA GLU A 107 -2.47 22.51 0.77
C GLU A 107 -2.40 22.10 -0.71
N GLU A 108 -1.55 22.76 -1.49
CA GLU A 108 -1.33 22.44 -2.88
C GLU A 108 -0.81 21.01 -3.02
N ARG A 109 0.16 20.63 -2.20
CA ARG A 109 0.73 19.29 -2.24
C ARG A 109 -0.27 18.22 -1.84
N ARG A 110 -1.14 18.48 -0.86
CA ARG A 110 -2.24 17.58 -0.50
C ARG A 110 -3.20 17.38 -1.67
N LYS A 111 -3.61 18.47 -2.35
CA LYS A 111 -4.49 18.39 -3.53
C LYS A 111 -3.86 17.58 -4.66
N GLU A 112 -2.55 17.74 -4.90
CA GLU A 112 -1.81 16.91 -5.87
C GLU A 112 -1.81 15.44 -5.49
N LEU A 113 -1.53 15.11 -4.24
CA LEU A 113 -1.53 13.72 -3.75
C LEU A 113 -2.91 13.07 -3.86
N VAL A 114 -3.99 13.80 -3.57
CA VAL A 114 -5.36 13.33 -3.79
C VAL A 114 -5.59 12.98 -5.25
N LYS A 115 -5.13 13.80 -6.20
CA LYS A 115 -5.23 13.49 -7.64
C LYS A 115 -4.44 12.23 -8.00
N VAL A 116 -3.26 12.03 -7.40
CA VAL A 116 -2.43 10.85 -7.63
C VAL A 116 -3.13 9.59 -7.14
N VAL A 117 -3.65 9.58 -5.90
CA VAL A 117 -4.33 8.38 -5.36
C VAL A 117 -5.64 8.07 -6.08
N LYS A 118 -6.38 9.09 -6.55
CA LYS A 118 -7.55 8.91 -7.41
C LYS A 118 -7.19 8.23 -8.73
N LYS A 119 -6.09 8.64 -9.36
CA LYS A 119 -5.61 8.00 -10.59
C LYS A 119 -5.19 6.55 -10.36
N MET A 120 -4.54 6.24 -9.23
CA MET A 120 -4.19 4.88 -8.86
C MET A 120 -5.44 4.01 -8.66
N ALA A 121 -6.46 4.51 -7.95
CA ALA A 121 -7.72 3.81 -7.74
C ALA A 121 -8.46 3.55 -9.06
N GLU A 122 -8.51 4.54 -9.96
CA GLU A 122 -9.15 4.33 -11.28
C GLU A 122 -8.39 3.29 -12.11
N GLY A 123 -7.06 3.29 -12.07
CA GLY A 123 -6.24 2.25 -12.69
C GLY A 123 -6.59 0.84 -12.18
N ALA A 124 -6.77 0.69 -10.87
CA ALA A 124 -7.17 -0.58 -10.27
C ALA A 124 -8.60 -0.99 -10.71
N LYS A 125 -9.55 -0.05 -10.77
CA LYS A 125 -10.91 -0.32 -11.28
C LYS A 125 -10.90 -0.77 -12.74
N VAL A 126 -10.05 -0.16 -13.58
CA VAL A 126 -9.87 -0.58 -14.97
C VAL A 126 -9.33 -2.01 -15.03
N ALA A 127 -8.34 -2.35 -14.21
CA ALA A 127 -7.82 -3.72 -14.13
C ALA A 127 -8.89 -4.73 -13.69
N LEU A 128 -9.71 -4.41 -12.69
CA LEU A 128 -10.84 -5.25 -12.26
C LEU A 128 -11.87 -5.46 -13.39
N ARG A 129 -12.21 -4.40 -14.13
CA ARG A 129 -13.11 -4.48 -15.29
C ARG A 129 -12.52 -5.35 -16.42
N ASN A 130 -11.22 -5.33 -16.62
CA ASN A 130 -10.54 -6.18 -17.60
C ASN A 130 -10.58 -7.65 -17.17
N ILE A 131 -10.30 -7.96 -15.90
CA ILE A 131 -10.42 -9.32 -15.35
C ILE A 131 -11.85 -9.85 -15.57
N ARG A 132 -12.89 -9.03 -15.31
CA ARG A 132 -14.29 -9.39 -15.58
C ARG A 132 -14.52 -9.68 -17.07
N ARG A 133 -14.02 -8.82 -17.98
CA ARG A 133 -14.17 -9.03 -19.42
C ARG A 133 -13.55 -10.36 -19.87
N GLU A 134 -12.31 -10.61 -19.47
CA GLU A 134 -11.63 -11.87 -19.78
C GLU A 134 -12.39 -13.09 -19.29
N ALA A 135 -12.91 -13.03 -18.05
CA ALA A 135 -13.76 -14.08 -17.48
C ALA A 135 -15.03 -14.31 -18.31
N ASN A 136 -15.72 -13.22 -18.68
CA ASN A 136 -16.94 -13.30 -19.48
C ASN A 136 -16.67 -13.83 -20.90
N GLU A 137 -15.54 -13.50 -21.52
CA GLU A 137 -15.14 -14.03 -22.82
C GLU A 137 -14.86 -15.53 -22.74
N GLN A 138 -14.17 -15.99 -21.70
CA GLN A 138 -13.96 -17.41 -21.45
C GLN A 138 -15.27 -18.17 -21.26
N LEU A 139 -16.23 -17.60 -20.50
CA LEU A 139 -17.55 -18.18 -20.30
C LEU A 139 -18.35 -18.31 -21.61
N LYS A 140 -18.35 -17.27 -22.44
CA LYS A 140 -18.99 -17.28 -23.77
C LYS A 140 -18.34 -18.32 -24.69
N GLY A 141 -17.02 -18.49 -24.63
CA GLY A 141 -16.30 -19.52 -25.35
C GLY A 141 -16.73 -20.94 -24.94
N GLN A 142 -16.93 -21.17 -23.65
CA GLN A 142 -17.41 -22.45 -23.11
C GLN A 142 -18.85 -22.77 -23.54
N GLU A 143 -19.72 -21.76 -23.54
CA GLU A 143 -21.10 -21.91 -24.02
C GLU A 143 -21.12 -22.24 -25.53
N LYS A 144 -20.35 -21.50 -26.35
CA LYS A 144 -20.22 -21.76 -27.77
C LYS A 144 -19.72 -23.18 -28.08
N ASN A 145 -18.81 -23.69 -27.25
CA ASN A 145 -18.29 -25.06 -27.32
C ASN A 145 -19.24 -26.09 -26.67
N LYS A 146 -20.44 -25.68 -26.23
CA LYS A 146 -21.43 -26.51 -25.56
C LYS A 146 -20.94 -27.21 -24.28
N THR A 147 -19.91 -26.65 -23.63
CA THR A 147 -19.37 -27.15 -22.35
C THR A 147 -20.24 -26.71 -21.18
N ILE A 148 -20.93 -25.59 -21.31
CA ILE A 148 -21.93 -25.08 -20.37
C ILE A 148 -23.20 -24.70 -21.12
N SER A 149 -24.35 -24.71 -20.40
CA SER A 149 -25.62 -24.26 -20.94
C SER A 149 -25.72 -22.72 -20.91
N GLN A 150 -26.70 -22.17 -21.65
CA GLN A 150 -27.00 -20.74 -21.63
C GLN A 150 -27.40 -20.24 -20.23
N ASP A 151 -28.17 -21.02 -19.50
CA ASP A 151 -28.55 -20.68 -18.11
C ASP A 151 -27.34 -20.66 -17.20
N GLN A 152 -26.43 -21.62 -17.34
CA GLN A 152 -25.16 -21.62 -16.60
C GLN A 152 -24.28 -20.44 -16.96
N LEU A 153 -24.23 -20.03 -18.23
CA LEU A 153 -23.50 -18.83 -18.66
C LEU A 153 -24.02 -17.61 -17.90
N HIS A 154 -25.35 -17.38 -17.88
CA HIS A 154 -25.92 -16.23 -17.16
C HIS A 154 -25.61 -16.26 -15.67
N GLN A 155 -25.81 -17.39 -15.00
CA GLN A 155 -25.50 -17.54 -13.57
C GLN A 155 -24.04 -17.22 -13.24
N TRP A 156 -23.10 -17.68 -14.07
CA TRP A 156 -21.66 -17.41 -13.85
C TRP A 156 -21.29 -15.97 -14.14
N MET A 157 -21.87 -15.37 -15.18
CA MET A 157 -21.65 -13.94 -15.47
C MET A 157 -22.16 -13.06 -14.31
N ASP A 158 -23.29 -13.38 -13.69
CA ASP A 158 -23.82 -12.68 -12.53
C ASP A 158 -22.89 -12.82 -11.31
N LYS A 159 -22.35 -14.01 -11.07
CA LYS A 159 -21.37 -14.24 -10.00
C LYS A 159 -20.08 -13.44 -10.22
N VAL A 160 -19.57 -13.40 -11.45
CA VAL A 160 -18.39 -12.61 -11.81
C VAL A 160 -18.68 -11.11 -11.67
N GLN A 161 -19.88 -10.66 -12.04
CA GLN A 161 -20.29 -9.26 -11.84
C GLN A 161 -20.35 -8.92 -10.34
N THR A 162 -21.00 -9.75 -9.54
CA THR A 162 -21.10 -9.55 -8.07
C THR A 162 -19.71 -9.48 -7.42
N ALA A 163 -18.81 -10.38 -7.82
CA ALA A 163 -17.43 -10.34 -7.34
C ALA A 163 -16.74 -9.03 -7.75
N THR A 164 -16.90 -8.60 -9.01
CA THR A 164 -16.30 -7.35 -9.50
C THR A 164 -16.80 -6.15 -8.71
N ASP A 165 -18.09 -6.03 -8.46
CA ASP A 165 -18.69 -4.92 -7.72
C ASP A 165 -18.16 -4.87 -6.29
N LYS A 166 -18.07 -6.01 -5.61
CA LYS A 166 -17.47 -6.14 -4.27
C LYS A 166 -16.02 -5.64 -4.23
N TYR A 167 -15.23 -5.94 -5.26
CA TYR A 167 -13.83 -5.46 -5.30
C TYR A 167 -13.73 -3.98 -5.66
N ILE A 168 -14.63 -3.45 -6.48
CA ILE A 168 -14.73 -2.01 -6.74
C ILE A 168 -15.06 -1.24 -5.46
N GLU A 169 -16.02 -1.72 -4.65
CA GLU A 169 -16.32 -1.13 -3.34
C GLU A 169 -15.09 -1.13 -2.40
N LYS A 170 -14.31 -2.21 -2.38
CA LYS A 170 -13.07 -2.26 -1.60
C LYS A 170 -12.02 -1.25 -2.09
N VAL A 171 -11.92 -1.02 -3.41
CA VAL A 171 -11.06 0.02 -3.99
C VAL A 171 -11.53 1.40 -3.55
N ASP A 172 -12.84 1.68 -3.62
CA ASP A 172 -13.41 2.96 -3.20
C ASP A 172 -13.23 3.22 -1.70
N SER A 173 -13.41 2.21 -0.87
CA SER A 173 -13.16 2.30 0.57
C SER A 173 -11.68 2.58 0.87
N THR A 174 -10.77 1.93 0.14
CA THR A 174 -9.32 2.15 0.27
C THR A 174 -8.93 3.57 -0.16
N LEU A 175 -9.52 4.06 -1.26
CA LEU A 175 -9.33 5.43 -1.73
C LEU A 175 -9.82 6.45 -0.71
N THR A 176 -11.05 6.29 -0.21
CA THR A 176 -11.64 7.21 0.78
C THR A 176 -10.80 7.28 2.06
N ALA A 177 -10.34 6.13 2.55
CA ALA A 177 -9.47 6.09 3.72
C ALA A 177 -8.14 6.83 3.47
N LYS A 178 -7.55 6.69 2.27
CA LYS A 178 -6.30 7.37 1.90
C LYS A 178 -6.48 8.86 1.68
N GLU A 179 -7.59 9.28 1.08
CA GLU A 179 -7.93 10.72 0.94
C GLU A 179 -8.09 11.38 2.31
N LYS A 180 -8.80 10.72 3.23
CA LYS A 180 -8.96 11.19 4.60
C LYS A 180 -7.60 11.31 5.30
N GLU A 181 -6.73 10.31 5.17
CA GLU A 181 -5.36 10.36 5.70
C GLU A 181 -4.56 11.56 5.16
N ILE A 182 -4.68 11.90 3.86
CA ILE A 182 -3.98 13.03 3.24
C ILE A 182 -4.54 14.37 3.72
N LEU A 183 -5.83 14.47 3.96
CA LEU A 183 -6.51 15.74 4.26
C LEU A 183 -6.57 16.09 5.76
N GLU A 184 -6.55 15.10 6.64
CA GLU A 184 -6.70 15.28 8.11
C GLU A 184 -5.42 15.63 8.88
N ILE A 185 -4.29 15.88 8.20
CA ILE A 185 -2.99 16.15 8.85
C ILE A 185 -2.71 17.64 8.95
#